data_0d601d49487f5203fa53fbdd4d50318c
#
_entry.id   0d601d49487f5203fa53fbdd4d50318c
#
_cell.length_a   1.000
_cell.length_b   1.000
_cell.length_c   1.000
_cell.angle_alpha   90.00
_cell.angle_beta   90.00
_cell.angle_gamma   90.00
#
_symmetry.space_group_name_H-M   'P 1'
#
loop_
_entity.id
_entity.type
_entity.pdbx_description
1 polymer ?
#
loop_
_entity_poly.entity_id
_entity_poly.type
_entity_poly.pdbx_seq_one_letter_code
_entity_poly.pdbx_strand_id
1 'polypeptide(L)'
;MKKLIVLFVSVMFILTGCKNDLIGEKSNIKIGDNDVEFTLVKDSFTNTKASCILKNKSDKILYYGTPWDIEIYDDGSWKKMNVEMMFNMPLMGLEPGSEKVLNFNWEHTHGKLKGKYRIIKDVYFENEEKFFIACEFEV
;
A
#
# COMPACT_ATOMS: atom_id res chain seq x y z
N MET A 1 -61.73 23.97 -21.90
CA MET A 1 -60.42 23.40 -22.24
C MET A 1 -59.68 23.17 -20.96
N LYS A 2 -59.49 21.92 -20.56
CA LYS A 2 -58.68 21.58 -19.40
C LYS A 2 -57.23 21.44 -19.84
N LYS A 3 -56.35 22.32 -19.35
CA LYS A 3 -54.93 22.18 -19.59
C LYS A 3 -54.40 21.07 -18.66
N LEU A 4 -53.91 20.00 -19.28
CA LEU A 4 -53.25 18.92 -18.59
C LEU A 4 -51.82 19.38 -18.22
N ILE A 5 -51.59 19.65 -16.95
CA ILE A 5 -50.24 19.93 -16.47
C ILE A 5 -49.57 18.58 -16.22
N VAL A 6 -48.70 18.19 -17.12
CA VAL A 6 -47.87 17.01 -16.94
C VAL A 6 -46.70 17.44 -15.99
N LEU A 7 -46.83 17.03 -14.76
CA LEU A 7 -45.75 17.22 -13.78
C LEU A 7 -44.65 16.18 -14.08
N PHE A 8 -43.58 16.63 -14.70
CA PHE A 8 -42.38 15.81 -14.87
C PHE A 8 -41.70 15.72 -13.50
N VAL A 9 -41.94 14.64 -12.76
CA VAL A 9 -41.16 14.29 -11.59
C VAL A 9 -39.83 13.75 -12.11
N SER A 10 -38.82 14.59 -12.14
CA SER A 10 -37.43 14.19 -12.36
C SER A 10 -36.98 13.39 -11.14
N VAL A 11 -37.04 12.07 -11.27
CA VAL A 11 -36.40 11.18 -10.25
C VAL A 11 -34.91 11.32 -10.44
N MET A 12 -34.33 12.18 -9.64
CA MET A 12 -32.89 12.31 -9.52
C MET A 12 -32.37 11.05 -8.82
N PHE A 13 -31.94 10.05 -9.60
CA PHE A 13 -31.18 8.95 -9.06
C PHE A 13 -29.85 9.51 -8.52
N ILE A 14 -29.82 9.78 -7.23
CA ILE A 14 -28.56 10.00 -6.54
C ILE A 14 -27.87 8.64 -6.52
N LEU A 15 -26.98 8.42 -7.46
CA LEU A 15 -25.99 7.35 -7.38
C LEU A 15 -25.07 7.71 -6.22
N THR A 16 -25.46 7.31 -5.01
CA THR A 16 -24.53 7.22 -3.91
C THR A 16 -23.58 6.09 -4.28
N GLY A 17 -22.45 6.48 -4.95
CA GLY A 17 -21.35 5.56 -5.16
C GLY A 17 -20.95 5.01 -3.80
N CYS A 18 -20.89 3.68 -3.66
CA CYS A 18 -20.32 3.05 -2.48
C CYS A 18 -18.91 3.59 -2.32
N LYS A 19 -18.70 4.51 -1.36
CA LYS A 19 -17.36 4.85 -0.91
C LYS A 19 -16.76 3.56 -0.42
N ASN A 20 -15.62 3.18 -0.97
CA ASN A 20 -14.85 2.10 -0.41
C ASN A 20 -14.41 2.54 0.99
N ASP A 21 -15.05 2.00 2.03
CA ASP A 21 -14.79 2.35 3.43
C ASP A 21 -13.34 2.03 3.87
N LEU A 22 -12.59 1.28 3.06
CA LEU A 22 -11.19 0.99 3.28
C LEU A 22 -10.25 2.14 2.89
N ILE A 23 -10.70 3.11 2.08
CA ILE A 23 -9.87 4.25 1.68
C ILE A 23 -9.88 5.28 2.80
N GLY A 24 -8.70 5.58 3.32
CA GLY A 24 -8.49 6.54 4.39
C GLY A 24 -8.00 7.90 3.90
N GLU A 25 -7.26 8.57 4.77
CA GLU A 25 -6.71 9.90 4.53
C GLU A 25 -5.57 9.87 3.50
N LYS A 26 -5.29 11.03 2.92
CA LYS A 26 -4.12 11.21 2.06
C LYS A 26 -2.84 10.85 2.83
N SER A 27 -1.99 10.06 2.19
CA SER A 27 -0.70 9.67 2.76
C SER A 27 0.24 10.88 2.85
N ASN A 28 0.94 10.98 3.96
CA ASN A 28 2.04 11.92 4.17
C ASN A 28 3.40 11.24 4.14
N ILE A 29 3.45 9.97 3.77
CA ILE A 29 4.69 9.18 3.73
C ILE A 29 5.53 9.60 2.54
N LYS A 30 6.79 9.94 2.82
CA LYS A 30 7.81 10.21 1.81
C LYS A 30 8.69 8.98 1.65
N ILE A 31 8.83 8.50 0.42
CA ILE A 31 9.67 7.35 0.11
C ILE A 31 11.12 7.83 -0.02
N GLY A 32 12.02 7.15 0.70
CA GLY A 32 13.46 7.37 0.63
C GLY A 32 14.12 6.39 -0.35
N ASP A 33 15.29 6.81 -0.85
CA ASP A 33 16.16 6.00 -1.70
C ASP A 33 17.59 6.07 -1.12
N ASN A 34 17.81 5.38 -0.02
CA ASN A 34 19.07 5.41 0.73
C ASN A 34 19.89 4.14 0.47
N ASP A 35 20.22 3.85 -0.79
CA ASP A 35 20.90 2.62 -1.21
C ASP A 35 20.15 1.33 -0.84
N VAL A 36 18.82 1.40 -0.86
CA VAL A 36 17.93 0.26 -0.63
C VAL A 36 16.97 0.13 -1.80
N GLU A 37 16.92 -1.05 -2.39
CA GLU A 37 15.90 -1.38 -3.40
C GLU A 37 14.80 -2.21 -2.76
N PHE A 38 13.57 -1.90 -3.11
CA PHE A 38 12.40 -2.67 -2.72
C PHE A 38 11.51 -2.86 -3.94
N THR A 39 11.64 -4.02 -4.59
CA THR A 39 11.09 -4.28 -5.91
C THR A 39 10.18 -5.49 -5.94
N LEU A 40 9.13 -5.43 -6.76
CA LEU A 40 8.19 -6.52 -6.95
C LEU A 40 8.88 -7.70 -7.65
N VAL A 41 8.70 -8.90 -7.12
CA VAL A 41 9.10 -10.13 -7.82
C VAL A 41 8.14 -10.34 -9.00
N LYS A 42 8.68 -10.53 -10.19
CA LYS A 42 7.90 -10.75 -11.40
C LYS A 42 6.92 -11.91 -11.22
N ASP A 43 5.67 -11.70 -11.65
CA ASP A 43 4.59 -12.69 -11.60
C ASP A 43 4.24 -13.24 -10.20
N SER A 44 4.69 -12.58 -9.13
CA SER A 44 4.41 -12.99 -7.75
C SER A 44 3.11 -12.45 -7.19
N PHE A 45 2.54 -11.41 -7.79
CA PHE A 45 1.40 -10.71 -7.23
C PHE A 45 0.06 -11.22 -7.79
N THR A 46 -0.90 -11.23 -6.89
CA THR A 46 -2.32 -11.45 -7.17
C THR A 46 -3.13 -10.36 -6.48
N ASN A 47 -4.45 -10.49 -6.47
CA ASN A 47 -5.30 -9.54 -5.74
C ASN A 47 -5.25 -9.73 -4.20
N THR A 48 -4.56 -10.75 -3.68
CA THR A 48 -4.47 -11.04 -2.23
C THR A 48 -3.04 -11.17 -1.69
N LYS A 49 -2.04 -11.19 -2.56
CA LYS A 49 -0.64 -11.38 -2.14
C LYS A 49 0.35 -10.80 -3.15
N ALA A 50 1.55 -10.55 -2.66
CA ALA A 50 2.72 -10.21 -3.49
C ALA A 50 4.01 -10.60 -2.77
N SER A 51 5.08 -10.74 -3.54
CA SER A 51 6.44 -10.88 -3.01
C SER A 51 7.30 -9.74 -3.53
N CYS A 52 8.12 -9.18 -2.64
CA CYS A 52 9.06 -8.12 -2.96
C CYS A 52 10.46 -8.52 -2.54
N ILE A 53 11.47 -8.05 -3.28
CA ILE A 53 12.87 -8.21 -2.92
C ILE A 53 13.32 -6.95 -2.22
N LEU A 54 13.79 -7.10 -0.99
CA LEU A 54 14.51 -6.07 -0.26
C LEU A 54 15.99 -6.28 -0.47
N LYS A 55 16.67 -5.30 -1.06
CA LYS A 55 18.10 -5.36 -1.36
C LYS A 55 18.84 -4.22 -0.68
N ASN A 56 19.85 -4.57 0.09
CA ASN A 56 20.75 -3.62 0.72
C ASN A 56 21.96 -3.34 -0.19
N LYS A 57 21.97 -2.19 -0.85
CA LYS A 57 23.07 -1.77 -1.73
C LYS A 57 24.11 -0.91 -1.01
N SER A 58 23.95 -0.70 0.30
CA SER A 58 24.86 0.06 1.12
C SER A 58 26.03 -0.79 1.63
N ASP A 59 26.96 -0.15 2.30
CA ASP A 59 28.09 -0.78 3.01
C ASP A 59 27.78 -1.00 4.50
N LYS A 60 26.54 -0.79 4.95
CA LYS A 60 26.07 -0.93 6.32
C LYS A 60 25.01 -2.01 6.44
N ILE A 61 24.78 -2.51 7.67
CA ILE A 61 23.66 -3.42 7.93
C ILE A 61 22.36 -2.63 7.90
N LEU A 62 21.39 -3.14 7.14
CA LEU A 62 20.04 -2.61 7.09
C LEU A 62 19.15 -3.36 8.07
N TYR A 63 18.49 -2.63 8.96
CA TYR A 63 17.54 -3.21 9.92
C TYR A 63 16.11 -3.01 9.47
N TYR A 64 15.31 -4.05 9.63
CA TYR A 64 13.89 -4.03 9.34
C TYR A 64 13.13 -4.97 10.28
N GLY A 65 11.87 -4.68 10.50
CA GLY A 65 10.96 -5.52 11.28
C GLY A 65 9.93 -6.23 10.40
N THR A 66 8.93 -6.82 11.03
CA THR A 66 7.79 -7.43 10.35
C THR A 66 6.72 -6.43 9.90
N PRO A 67 6.53 -5.24 10.52
CA PRO A 67 5.47 -4.32 10.10
C PRO A 67 5.59 -3.89 8.65
N TRP A 68 4.43 -3.80 8.01
CA TRP A 68 4.25 -3.27 6.67
C TRP A 68 2.83 -2.72 6.54
N ASP A 69 2.58 -1.94 5.50
CA ASP A 69 1.26 -1.39 5.21
C ASP A 69 1.02 -1.35 3.70
N ILE A 70 -0.23 -1.17 3.30
CA ILE A 70 -0.64 -0.96 1.92
C ILE A 70 -1.29 0.41 1.81
N GLU A 71 -0.91 1.16 0.78
CA GLU A 71 -1.59 2.38 0.38
C GLU A 71 -2.20 2.21 -1.02
N ILE A 72 -3.30 2.89 -1.26
CA ILE A 72 -4.00 2.91 -2.54
C ILE A 72 -3.72 4.23 -3.26
N TYR A 73 -3.50 4.16 -4.58
CA TYR A 73 -3.49 5.34 -5.43
C TYR A 73 -4.92 5.63 -5.90
N ASP A 74 -5.47 6.71 -5.43
CA ASP A 74 -6.86 7.09 -5.68
C ASP A 74 -6.97 8.60 -5.86
N ASP A 75 -7.70 9.01 -6.91
CA ASP A 75 -7.93 10.42 -7.24
C ASP A 75 -6.65 11.28 -7.23
N GLY A 76 -5.61 10.77 -7.90
CA GLY A 76 -4.35 11.49 -8.13
C GLY A 76 -3.39 11.52 -6.95
N SER A 77 -3.64 10.79 -5.87
CA SER A 77 -2.75 10.73 -4.70
C SER A 77 -2.75 9.37 -4.01
N TRP A 78 -1.67 9.10 -3.29
CA TRP A 78 -1.59 7.97 -2.40
C TRP A 78 -2.41 8.23 -1.14
N LYS A 79 -3.21 7.24 -0.74
CA LYS A 79 -4.05 7.29 0.45
C LYS A 79 -3.82 6.08 1.33
N LYS A 80 -3.87 6.29 2.63
CA LYS A 80 -3.83 5.22 3.62
C LYS A 80 -5.07 4.34 3.46
N MET A 81 -4.96 3.08 3.84
CA MET A 81 -6.11 2.20 3.97
C MET A 81 -6.51 2.06 5.44
N ASN A 82 -7.81 2.04 5.72
CA ASN A 82 -8.36 1.89 7.06
C ASN A 82 -8.38 0.42 7.46
N VAL A 83 -7.20 -0.16 7.61
CA VAL A 83 -7.01 -1.55 8.03
C VAL A 83 -5.99 -1.58 9.15
N GLU A 84 -6.36 -2.20 10.26
CA GLU A 84 -5.44 -2.45 11.36
C GLU A 84 -4.80 -3.82 11.20
N MET A 85 -3.49 -3.87 11.34
CA MET A 85 -2.72 -5.10 11.32
C MET A 85 -1.89 -5.21 12.60
N MET A 86 -1.79 -6.42 13.12
CA MET A 86 -0.97 -6.72 14.28
C MET A 86 0.26 -7.52 13.85
N PHE A 87 1.42 -7.16 14.37
CA PHE A 87 2.68 -7.82 14.05
C PHE A 87 3.44 -8.21 15.32
N ASN A 88 4.14 -9.34 15.25
CA ASN A 88 5.25 -9.59 16.16
C ASN A 88 6.38 -8.61 15.83
N MET A 89 7.22 -8.30 16.81
CA MET A 89 8.26 -7.25 16.68
C MET A 89 9.70 -7.79 16.65
N PRO A 90 10.02 -8.91 15.95
CA PRO A 90 11.41 -9.28 15.78
C PRO A 90 12.12 -8.30 14.87
N LEU A 91 13.35 -7.97 15.20
CA LEU A 91 14.23 -7.16 14.39
C LEU A 91 15.15 -8.06 13.59
N MET A 92 15.28 -7.79 12.30
CA MET A 92 16.14 -8.51 11.37
C MET A 92 17.18 -7.57 10.78
N GLY A 93 18.38 -8.10 10.57
CA GLY A 93 19.47 -7.40 9.89
C GLY A 93 19.74 -8.00 8.52
N LEU A 94 19.91 -7.15 7.53
CA LEU A 94 20.30 -7.51 6.17
C LEU A 94 21.72 -6.98 5.90
N GLU A 95 22.65 -7.90 5.69
CA GLU A 95 24.06 -7.57 5.44
C GLU A 95 24.27 -6.73 4.18
N PRO A 96 25.35 -5.95 4.10
CA PRO A 96 25.70 -5.21 2.89
C PRO A 96 25.75 -6.09 1.66
N GLY A 97 25.11 -5.63 0.57
CA GLY A 97 25.06 -6.34 -0.71
C GLY A 97 24.11 -7.54 -0.75
N SER A 98 23.45 -7.87 0.36
CA SER A 98 22.51 -9.00 0.45
C SER A 98 21.10 -8.59 0.10
N GLU A 99 20.29 -9.58 -0.28
CA GLU A 99 18.87 -9.41 -0.56
C GLU A 99 18.01 -10.45 0.15
N LYS A 100 16.77 -10.11 0.38
CA LYS A 100 15.77 -10.96 1.03
C LYS A 100 14.44 -10.84 0.30
N VAL A 101 13.83 -11.98 0.00
CA VAL A 101 12.44 -12.01 -0.49
C VAL A 101 11.50 -11.90 0.70
N LEU A 102 10.61 -10.92 0.65
CA LEU A 102 9.55 -10.70 1.62
C LEU A 102 8.22 -11.04 0.98
N ASN A 103 7.44 -11.88 1.66
CA ASN A 103 6.14 -12.32 1.20
C ASN A 103 5.04 -11.59 1.98
N PHE A 104 4.09 -11.01 1.27
CA PHE A 104 2.96 -10.28 1.83
C PHE A 104 1.67 -10.96 1.42
N ASN A 105 0.79 -11.18 2.39
CA ASN A 105 -0.54 -11.72 2.15
C ASN A 105 -1.55 -10.87 2.92
N TRP A 106 -2.53 -10.34 2.24
CA TRP A 106 -3.55 -9.46 2.80
C TRP A 106 -4.98 -9.99 2.62
N GLU A 107 -5.12 -11.28 2.29
CA GLU A 107 -6.43 -11.89 2.06
C GLU A 107 -7.39 -11.68 3.24
N HIS A 108 -6.90 -11.84 4.48
CA HIS A 108 -7.70 -11.74 5.70
C HIS A 108 -7.73 -10.34 6.32
N THR A 109 -6.99 -9.40 5.79
CA THR A 109 -6.94 -8.01 6.29
C THR A 109 -7.61 -7.05 5.33
N HIS A 110 -7.07 -6.90 4.13
CA HIS A 110 -7.57 -5.97 3.11
C HIS A 110 -8.55 -6.64 2.12
N GLY A 111 -8.58 -7.98 2.08
CA GLY A 111 -9.34 -8.73 1.10
C GLY A 111 -8.76 -8.66 -0.31
N LYS A 112 -9.60 -8.87 -1.31
CA LYS A 112 -9.19 -8.80 -2.72
C LYS A 112 -9.05 -7.34 -3.16
N LEU A 113 -7.86 -6.95 -3.57
CA LEU A 113 -7.58 -5.61 -4.07
C LEU A 113 -7.76 -5.53 -5.59
N LYS A 114 -8.17 -4.36 -6.06
CA LYS A 114 -8.21 -4.00 -7.47
C LYS A 114 -7.82 -2.54 -7.64
N GLY A 115 -6.86 -2.28 -8.51
CA GLY A 115 -6.35 -0.94 -8.78
C GLY A 115 -4.85 -0.84 -8.54
N LYS A 116 -4.36 0.37 -8.32
CA LYS A 116 -2.96 0.67 -8.10
C LYS A 116 -2.67 0.83 -6.60
N TYR A 117 -1.69 0.09 -6.13
CA TYR A 117 -1.31 0.01 -4.72
C TYR A 117 0.20 0.10 -4.55
N ARG A 118 0.63 0.38 -3.33
CA ARG A 118 2.02 0.21 -2.91
C ARG A 118 2.11 -0.43 -1.53
N ILE A 119 3.06 -1.35 -1.38
CA ILE A 119 3.44 -1.90 -0.08
C ILE A 119 4.50 -0.99 0.50
N ILE A 120 4.33 -0.59 1.75
CA ILE A 120 5.23 0.31 2.47
C ILE A 120 5.87 -0.40 3.64
N LYS A 121 7.17 -0.22 3.80
CA LYS A 121 7.94 -0.63 4.96
C LYS A 121 8.82 0.50 5.45
N ASP A 122 9.02 0.54 6.75
CA ASP A 122 10.08 1.34 7.37
C ASP A 122 11.32 0.48 7.61
N VAL A 123 12.46 1.05 7.34
CA VAL A 123 13.79 0.44 7.52
C VAL A 123 14.76 1.49 8.06
N TYR A 124 15.88 1.06 8.59
CA TYR A 124 16.91 1.99 9.06
C TYR A 124 18.30 1.35 9.07
N PHE A 125 19.33 2.17 8.95
CA PHE A 125 20.70 1.81 9.26
C PHE A 125 21.02 2.12 10.73
N GLU A 126 22.00 1.42 11.29
CA GLU A 126 22.42 1.63 12.69
C GLU A 126 22.75 3.10 12.97
N ASN A 127 22.21 3.65 14.07
CA ASN A 127 22.35 5.05 14.48
C ASN A 127 21.81 6.10 13.49
N GLU A 128 20.95 5.69 12.54
CA GLU A 128 20.33 6.58 11.59
C GLU A 128 18.80 6.58 11.75
N GLU A 129 18.15 7.61 11.23
CA GLU A 129 16.70 7.71 11.26
C GLU A 129 16.04 6.69 10.35
N LYS A 130 14.85 6.25 10.73
CA LYS A 130 14.01 5.42 9.89
C LYS A 130 13.58 6.16 8.63
N PHE A 131 13.50 5.43 7.54
CA PHE A 131 12.92 5.92 6.29
C PHE A 131 11.97 4.88 5.71
N PHE A 132 11.10 5.33 4.83
CA PHE A 132 10.13 4.47 4.17
C PHE A 132 10.60 4.07 2.78
N ILE A 133 10.36 2.82 2.45
CA ILE A 133 10.51 2.24 1.13
C ILE A 133 9.15 1.74 0.65
N ALA A 134 8.93 1.71 -0.65
CA ALA A 134 7.69 1.25 -1.22
C ALA A 134 7.91 0.37 -2.45
N CYS A 135 6.98 -0.55 -2.65
CA CYS A 135 6.90 -1.41 -3.82
C CYS A 135 5.51 -1.23 -4.44
N GLU A 136 5.45 -0.67 -5.64
CA GLU A 136 4.20 -0.42 -6.35
C GLU A 136 3.76 -1.65 -7.15
N PHE A 137 2.46 -1.87 -7.21
CA PHE A 137 1.85 -2.91 -8.04
C PHE A 137 0.44 -2.51 -8.47
N GLU A 138 -0.05 -3.12 -9.54
CA GLU A 138 -1.39 -2.88 -10.07
C GLU A 138 -2.07 -4.22 -10.38
N VAL A 139 -3.29 -4.39 -9.88
CA VAL A 139 -4.13 -5.59 -10.07
C VAL A 139 -5.46 -5.28 -10.73
#